data_96858445250bb5bb8c116eceaaecd877
#
_entry.id   96858445250bb5bb8c116eceaaecd877
#
_cell.length_a   1.000
_cell.length_b   1.000
_cell.length_c   1.000
_cell.angle_alpha   90.00
_cell.angle_beta   90.00
_cell.angle_gamma   90.00
#
_symmetry.space_group_name_H-M   'P 1'
#
loop_
_entity.id
_entity.type
_entity.pdbx_description
1 polymer ?
#
loop_
_entity_poly.entity_id
_entity_poly.type
_entity_poly.pdbx_seq_one_letter_code
_entity_poly.pdbx_strand_id
1 'polypeptide(L)'
;FCGEAMSKVMHYAFKCAAQVRTATSLGTGSVSVASTAVAKAKELVGNTKGVNALVIGAGLMSELAVKHLLSSGFDVTITSRDIKKAQNLADSFEASIKVEPYYKLEELLEIMPVMITATSAPYPIITQENTPSSSISRYWFDIAVPRDIDENISMFDLDIYSVDDLQEIVNSNMTQRSAQAKEA
;
A
#
# COMPACT_ATOMS: atom_id res chain seq x y z
N PHE A 1 -27.12 -18.14 6.24
CA PHE A 1 -27.86 -17.50 7.34
C PHE A 1 -27.12 -17.89 8.66
N CYS A 2 -26.35 -16.96 9.23
CA CYS A 2 -25.87 -17.13 10.59
C CYS A 2 -27.02 -16.91 11.57
N GLY A 3 -27.30 -17.88 12.43
CA GLY A 3 -28.33 -17.75 13.46
C GLY A 3 -28.06 -16.57 14.41
N GLU A 4 -29.10 -16.08 15.11
CA GLU A 4 -29.04 -14.93 16.02
C GLU A 4 -27.91 -15.05 17.08
N ALA A 5 -27.65 -16.24 17.56
CA ALA A 5 -26.57 -16.51 18.51
C ALA A 5 -25.18 -16.24 17.91
N MET A 6 -24.94 -16.66 16.66
CA MET A 6 -23.67 -16.43 15.97
C MET A 6 -23.47 -14.94 15.67
N SER A 7 -24.52 -14.23 15.26
CA SER A 7 -24.46 -12.78 15.05
C SER A 7 -24.11 -12.03 16.34
N LYS A 8 -24.67 -12.44 17.48
CA LYS A 8 -24.32 -11.87 18.80
C LYS A 8 -22.85 -12.12 19.16
N VAL A 9 -22.36 -13.37 18.98
CA VAL A 9 -20.96 -13.72 19.26
C VAL A 9 -20.02 -12.87 18.39
N MET A 10 -20.28 -12.77 17.09
CA MET A 10 -19.49 -11.94 16.20
C MET A 10 -19.50 -10.45 16.61
N HIS A 11 -20.66 -9.92 16.94
CA HIS A 11 -20.77 -8.55 17.41
C HIS A 11 -19.97 -8.30 18.69
N TYR A 12 -20.05 -9.21 19.68
CA TYR A 12 -19.27 -9.11 20.91
C TYR A 12 -17.76 -9.27 20.66
N ALA A 13 -17.36 -10.16 19.76
CA ALA A 13 -15.95 -10.35 19.39
C ALA A 13 -15.38 -9.07 18.75
N PHE A 14 -16.09 -8.45 17.81
CA PHE A 14 -15.68 -7.19 17.21
C PHE A 14 -15.64 -6.04 18.22
N LYS A 15 -16.63 -5.97 19.11
CA LYS A 15 -16.67 -4.95 20.17
C LYS A 15 -15.51 -5.11 21.15
N CYS A 16 -15.20 -6.34 21.54
CA CYS A 16 -14.08 -6.67 22.43
C CYS A 16 -12.74 -6.31 21.76
N ALA A 17 -12.56 -6.70 20.50
CA ALA A 17 -11.37 -6.35 19.72
C ALA A 17 -11.20 -4.81 19.59
N ALA A 18 -12.29 -4.08 19.37
CA ALA A 18 -12.27 -2.62 19.31
C ALA A 18 -11.90 -2.01 20.67
N GLN A 19 -12.46 -2.52 21.77
CA GLN A 19 -12.13 -2.07 23.13
C GLN A 19 -10.68 -2.34 23.49
N VAL A 20 -10.15 -3.54 23.19
CA VAL A 20 -8.74 -3.87 23.41
C VAL A 20 -7.84 -2.94 22.60
N ARG A 21 -8.16 -2.67 21.34
CA ARG A 21 -7.42 -1.75 20.49
C ARG A 21 -7.41 -0.31 21.02
N THR A 22 -8.52 0.12 21.61
CA THR A 22 -8.65 1.48 22.20
C THR A 22 -8.00 1.59 23.58
N ALA A 23 -8.04 0.52 24.37
CA ALA A 23 -7.51 0.48 25.75
C ALA A 23 -6.02 0.13 25.84
N THR A 24 -5.43 -0.37 24.75
CA THR A 24 -4.02 -0.74 24.69
C THR A 24 -3.30 0.06 23.59
N SER A 25 -2.00 0.30 23.76
CA SER A 25 -1.16 0.91 22.72
C SER A 25 -1.00 0.04 21.44
N LEU A 26 -1.68 -1.09 21.37
CA LEU A 26 -1.73 -1.97 20.19
C LEU A 26 -2.30 -1.30 18.94
N GLY A 27 -2.97 -0.14 19.08
CA GLY A 27 -3.47 0.67 17.95
C GLY A 27 -2.70 1.96 17.70
N THR A 28 -1.90 2.44 18.66
CA THR A 28 -1.21 3.74 18.57
C THR A 28 0.25 3.64 18.12
N GLY A 29 0.81 2.42 18.06
CA GLY A 29 2.18 2.17 17.59
C GLY A 29 2.27 1.34 16.32
N SER A 30 1.14 0.93 15.72
CA SER A 30 1.19 0.21 14.46
C SER A 30 1.52 1.20 13.35
N VAL A 31 2.78 1.22 12.97
CA VAL A 31 3.19 1.79 11.69
C VAL A 31 2.34 1.07 10.63
N SER A 32 1.43 1.77 10.00
CA SER A 32 0.57 1.20 8.96
C SER A 32 1.45 0.64 7.85
N VAL A 33 1.14 -0.54 7.33
CA VAL A 33 1.86 -1.14 6.19
C VAL A 33 1.98 -0.12 5.05
N ALA A 34 0.92 0.67 4.80
CA ALA A 34 0.94 1.74 3.82
C ALA A 34 1.97 2.83 4.15
N SER A 35 2.10 3.23 5.42
CA SER A 35 3.11 4.23 5.82
C SER A 35 4.53 3.68 5.71
N THR A 36 4.75 2.40 5.97
CA THR A 36 6.05 1.74 5.81
C THR A 36 6.44 1.65 4.33
N ALA A 37 5.50 1.26 3.47
CA ALA A 37 5.70 1.22 2.03
C ALA A 37 6.15 2.59 1.50
N VAL A 38 5.45 3.66 1.90
CA VAL A 38 5.79 5.03 1.47
C VAL A 38 7.13 5.49 2.05
N ALA A 39 7.43 5.17 3.30
CA ALA A 39 8.72 5.50 3.92
C ALA A 39 9.87 4.80 3.17
N LYS A 40 9.69 3.52 2.79
CA LYS A 40 10.67 2.77 2.00
C LYS A 40 10.79 3.32 0.59
N ALA A 41 9.68 3.64 -0.07
CA ALA A 41 9.69 4.29 -1.38
C ALA A 41 10.48 5.61 -1.36
N LYS A 42 10.26 6.44 -0.34
CA LYS A 42 11.00 7.69 -0.14
C LYS A 42 12.50 7.47 0.07
N GLU A 43 12.89 6.44 0.83
CA GLU A 43 14.30 6.06 1.04
C GLU A 43 14.97 5.70 -0.28
N LEU A 44 14.30 4.86 -1.11
CA LEU A 44 14.83 4.36 -2.38
C LEU A 44 14.94 5.44 -3.46
N VAL A 45 13.95 6.31 -3.53
CA VAL A 45 13.87 7.39 -4.52
C VAL A 45 14.73 8.60 -4.11
N GLY A 46 14.87 8.86 -2.82
CA GLY A 46 15.57 10.02 -2.26
C GLY A 46 14.74 11.30 -2.35
N ASN A 47 14.85 12.05 -3.46
CA ASN A 47 14.03 13.24 -3.67
C ASN A 47 12.69 12.88 -4.32
N THR A 48 11.60 13.06 -3.59
CA THR A 48 10.24 12.70 -4.01
C THR A 48 9.54 13.75 -4.85
N LYS A 49 10.05 15.00 -4.86
CA LYS A 49 9.40 16.12 -5.55
C LYS A 49 9.35 15.87 -7.07
N GLY A 50 8.15 15.83 -7.63
CA GLY A 50 7.91 15.57 -9.05
C GLY A 50 8.04 14.09 -9.44
N VAL A 51 8.18 13.18 -8.45
CA VAL A 51 8.18 11.74 -8.71
C VAL A 51 6.75 11.24 -8.70
N ASN A 52 6.33 10.61 -9.79
CA ASN A 52 5.00 10.01 -9.89
C ASN A 52 4.94 8.68 -9.15
N ALA A 53 3.91 8.49 -8.35
CA ALA A 53 3.58 7.26 -7.67
C ALA A 53 2.20 6.76 -8.12
N LEU A 54 2.13 5.53 -8.58
CA LEU A 54 0.89 4.87 -8.97
C LEU A 54 0.28 4.15 -7.75
N VAL A 55 -1.02 4.37 -7.54
CA VAL A 55 -1.80 3.58 -6.58
C VAL A 55 -2.84 2.76 -7.33
N ILE A 56 -2.80 1.43 -7.17
CA ILE A 56 -3.76 0.52 -7.78
C ILE A 56 -4.78 0.09 -6.73
N GLY A 57 -6.03 0.47 -6.95
CA GLY A 57 -7.13 0.24 -6.01
C GLY A 57 -7.75 1.53 -5.51
N ALA A 58 -8.94 1.45 -4.92
CA ALA A 58 -9.67 2.59 -4.38
C ALA A 58 -10.39 2.22 -3.06
N GLY A 59 -9.74 1.39 -2.23
CA GLY A 59 -10.19 0.99 -0.91
C GLY A 59 -9.50 1.78 0.19
N LEU A 60 -9.78 1.43 1.44
CA LEU A 60 -9.22 2.08 2.63
C LEU A 60 -7.68 2.07 2.65
N MET A 61 -7.05 0.96 2.25
CA MET A 61 -5.58 0.87 2.20
C MET A 61 -4.99 1.77 1.10
N SER A 62 -5.68 1.88 -0.04
CA SER A 62 -5.30 2.82 -1.10
C SER A 62 -5.41 4.27 -0.64
N GLU A 63 -6.47 4.63 0.11
CA GLU A 63 -6.65 5.96 0.71
C GLU A 63 -5.50 6.31 1.66
N LEU A 64 -5.11 5.37 2.53
CA LEU A 64 -3.97 5.55 3.43
C LEU A 64 -2.65 5.73 2.66
N ALA A 65 -2.43 4.92 1.60
CA ALA A 65 -1.25 5.04 0.76
C ALA A 65 -1.19 6.41 0.07
N VAL A 66 -2.30 6.85 -0.54
CA VAL A 66 -2.41 8.18 -1.17
C VAL A 66 -2.09 9.29 -0.18
N LYS A 67 -2.68 9.25 1.02
CA LYS A 67 -2.43 10.25 2.07
C LYS A 67 -0.94 10.33 2.43
N HIS A 68 -0.27 9.19 2.61
CA HIS A 68 1.15 9.15 2.95
C HIS A 68 2.04 9.59 1.78
N LEU A 69 1.71 9.21 0.54
CA LEU A 69 2.44 9.64 -0.66
C LEU A 69 2.39 11.16 -0.82
N LEU A 70 1.19 11.76 -0.74
CA LEU A 70 1.01 13.21 -0.82
C LEU A 70 1.79 13.93 0.28
N SER A 71 1.70 13.46 1.52
CA SER A 71 2.43 14.06 2.65
C SER A 71 3.96 13.92 2.51
N SER A 72 4.41 12.96 1.72
CA SER A 72 5.83 12.75 1.41
C SER A 72 6.31 13.49 0.16
N GLY A 73 5.42 14.21 -0.54
CA GLY A 73 5.75 15.07 -1.67
C GLY A 73 5.77 14.37 -3.03
N PHE A 74 5.19 13.18 -3.15
CA PHE A 74 4.97 12.50 -4.43
C PHE A 74 3.81 13.11 -5.21
N ASP A 75 3.90 13.09 -6.54
CA ASP A 75 2.75 13.25 -7.41
C ASP A 75 2.01 11.91 -7.51
N VAL A 76 0.69 11.91 -7.32
CA VAL A 76 -0.08 10.67 -7.20
C VAL A 76 -0.97 10.47 -8.42
N THR A 77 -0.93 9.25 -8.96
CA THR A 77 -1.87 8.74 -9.95
C THR A 77 -2.61 7.53 -9.38
N ILE A 78 -3.93 7.50 -9.50
CA ILE A 78 -4.76 6.38 -9.05
C ILE A 78 -5.34 5.66 -10.27
N THR A 79 -5.34 4.34 -10.22
CA THR A 79 -6.11 3.51 -11.15
C THR A 79 -6.90 2.44 -10.40
N SER A 80 -8.06 2.10 -10.93
CA SER A 80 -8.92 1.04 -10.38
C SER A 80 -9.83 0.50 -11.46
N ARG A 81 -10.24 -0.77 -11.36
CA ARG A 81 -11.29 -1.34 -12.22
C ARG A 81 -12.60 -0.55 -12.13
N ASP A 82 -12.90 0.00 -10.96
CA ASP A 82 -14.00 0.94 -10.75
C ASP A 82 -13.47 2.38 -10.80
N ILE A 83 -13.52 2.98 -11.97
CA ILE A 83 -13.04 4.34 -12.21
C ILE A 83 -13.78 5.38 -11.37
N LYS A 84 -15.07 5.14 -11.05
CA LYS A 84 -15.86 6.06 -10.22
C LYS A 84 -15.35 6.06 -8.78
N LYS A 85 -14.99 4.89 -8.25
CA LYS A 85 -14.38 4.82 -6.91
C LYS A 85 -13.02 5.49 -6.88
N ALA A 86 -12.20 5.32 -7.92
CA ALA A 86 -10.92 6.01 -8.03
C ALA A 86 -11.10 7.53 -8.09
N GLN A 87 -12.08 8.03 -8.83
CA GLN A 87 -12.39 9.46 -8.91
C GLN A 87 -12.89 10.00 -7.56
N ASN A 88 -13.83 9.31 -6.90
CA ASN A 88 -14.32 9.71 -5.59
C ASN A 88 -13.18 9.75 -4.55
N LEU A 89 -12.25 8.80 -4.62
CA LEU A 89 -11.08 8.81 -3.76
C LEU A 89 -10.18 10.01 -4.05
N ALA A 90 -9.89 10.31 -5.32
CA ALA A 90 -9.09 11.47 -5.70
C ALA A 90 -9.75 12.78 -5.25
N ASP A 91 -11.06 12.92 -5.43
CA ASP A 91 -11.84 14.10 -5.08
C ASP A 91 -11.95 14.32 -3.55
N SER A 92 -11.67 13.30 -2.75
CA SER A 92 -11.66 13.41 -1.29
C SER A 92 -10.41 14.13 -0.73
N PHE A 93 -9.41 14.37 -1.57
CA PHE A 93 -8.21 15.11 -1.19
C PHE A 93 -8.20 16.50 -1.82
N GLU A 94 -7.66 17.49 -1.11
CA GLU A 94 -7.47 18.85 -1.62
C GLU A 94 -6.31 18.98 -2.64
N ALA A 95 -5.61 17.87 -2.90
CA ALA A 95 -4.46 17.80 -3.80
C ALA A 95 -4.88 17.42 -5.23
N SER A 96 -4.11 17.84 -6.21
CA SER A 96 -4.29 17.42 -7.60
C SER A 96 -3.80 15.98 -7.78
N ILE A 97 -4.73 15.04 -7.85
CA ILE A 97 -4.48 13.61 -8.08
C ILE A 97 -4.97 13.24 -9.47
N LYS A 98 -4.14 12.56 -10.24
CA LYS A 98 -4.53 12.04 -11.55
C LYS A 98 -5.29 10.73 -11.36
N VAL A 99 -6.34 10.53 -12.16
CA VAL A 99 -7.05 9.26 -12.25
C VAL A 99 -6.93 8.74 -13.67
N GLU A 100 -6.35 7.58 -13.83
CA GLU A 100 -6.16 6.94 -15.12
C GLU A 100 -7.03 5.67 -15.24
N PRO A 101 -7.57 5.39 -16.44
CA PRO A 101 -8.36 4.19 -16.67
C PRO A 101 -7.54 2.91 -16.49
N TYR A 102 -8.16 1.86 -15.95
CA TYR A 102 -7.48 0.59 -15.67
C TYR A 102 -6.91 -0.11 -16.91
N TYR A 103 -7.47 0.11 -18.09
CA TYR A 103 -6.94 -0.48 -19.33
C TYR A 103 -5.55 0.07 -19.72
N LYS A 104 -5.10 1.18 -19.10
CA LYS A 104 -3.75 1.72 -19.27
C LYS A 104 -2.75 1.14 -18.27
N LEU A 105 -3.11 0.09 -17.52
CA LEU A 105 -2.27 -0.42 -16.45
C LEU A 105 -0.85 -0.75 -16.93
N GLU A 106 -0.70 -1.45 -18.04
CA GLU A 106 0.61 -1.84 -18.58
C GLU A 106 1.48 -0.62 -18.92
N GLU A 107 0.89 0.41 -19.55
CA GLU A 107 1.58 1.68 -19.83
C GLU A 107 2.04 2.36 -18.52
N LEU A 108 1.17 2.38 -17.51
CA LEU A 108 1.48 2.97 -16.21
C LEU A 108 2.59 2.18 -15.49
N LEU A 109 2.56 0.85 -15.56
CA LEU A 109 3.59 -0.01 -14.97
C LEU A 109 4.97 0.19 -15.63
N GLU A 110 5.02 0.57 -16.91
CA GLU A 110 6.25 0.87 -17.62
C GLU A 110 6.93 2.16 -17.14
N ILE A 111 6.13 3.22 -16.93
CA ILE A 111 6.64 4.58 -16.75
C ILE A 111 6.66 5.08 -15.30
N MET A 112 5.97 4.40 -14.37
CA MET A 112 5.88 4.84 -12.97
C MET A 112 7.00 4.27 -12.12
N PRO A 113 7.87 5.11 -11.54
CA PRO A 113 8.99 4.64 -10.73
C PRO A 113 8.55 4.04 -9.39
N VAL A 114 7.41 4.46 -8.86
CA VAL A 114 6.85 3.94 -7.61
C VAL A 114 5.43 3.44 -7.84
N MET A 115 5.10 2.27 -7.32
CA MET A 115 3.74 1.72 -7.36
C MET A 115 3.39 1.08 -6.03
N ILE A 116 2.16 1.33 -5.57
CA ILE A 116 1.56 0.66 -4.41
C ILE A 116 0.26 0.02 -4.86
N THR A 117 0.14 -1.29 -4.69
CA THR A 117 -1.10 -1.99 -4.97
C THR A 117 -1.80 -2.43 -3.70
N ALA A 118 -3.11 -2.22 -3.64
CA ALA A 118 -3.97 -2.46 -2.48
C ALA A 118 -5.39 -2.81 -2.92
N THR A 119 -5.53 -3.85 -3.73
CA THR A 119 -6.84 -4.29 -4.20
C THR A 119 -7.41 -5.42 -3.34
N SER A 120 -8.62 -5.85 -3.65
CA SER A 120 -9.26 -7.03 -3.08
C SER A 120 -9.42 -8.13 -4.11
N ALA A 121 -8.53 -8.19 -5.10
CA ALA A 121 -8.55 -9.24 -6.09
C ALA A 121 -8.24 -10.60 -5.43
N PRO A 122 -8.95 -11.68 -5.79
CA PRO A 122 -8.70 -12.99 -5.20
C PRO A 122 -7.50 -13.74 -5.83
N TYR A 123 -6.84 -13.13 -6.81
CA TYR A 123 -5.67 -13.66 -7.52
C TYR A 123 -4.78 -12.50 -7.99
N PRO A 124 -3.49 -12.74 -8.26
CA PRO A 124 -2.60 -11.72 -8.76
C PRO A 124 -3.12 -11.05 -10.04
N ILE A 125 -3.10 -9.73 -10.05
CA ILE A 125 -3.50 -8.90 -11.21
C ILE A 125 -2.29 -8.43 -12.02
N ILE A 126 -1.10 -8.50 -11.43
CA ILE A 126 0.18 -8.19 -12.06
C ILE A 126 0.97 -9.49 -12.13
N THR A 127 1.27 -9.91 -13.35
CA THR A 127 1.96 -11.17 -13.67
C THR A 127 3.16 -10.88 -14.58
N GLN A 128 4.05 -11.85 -14.75
CA GLN A 128 5.18 -11.72 -15.66
C GLN A 128 4.74 -11.36 -17.10
N GLU A 129 3.56 -11.82 -17.52
CA GLU A 129 3.04 -11.61 -18.89
C GLU A 129 2.60 -10.17 -19.15
N ASN A 130 2.04 -9.48 -18.12
CA ASN A 130 1.56 -8.10 -18.23
C ASN A 130 2.49 -7.07 -17.56
N THR A 131 3.71 -7.49 -17.22
CA THR A 131 4.73 -6.60 -16.68
C THR A 131 5.69 -6.19 -17.79
N PRO A 132 5.63 -4.95 -18.28
CA PRO A 132 6.54 -4.48 -19.33
C PRO A 132 7.96 -4.28 -18.81
N SER A 133 8.95 -4.38 -19.68
CA SER A 133 10.32 -3.92 -19.40
C SER A 133 10.32 -2.39 -19.32
N SER A 134 11.19 -1.82 -18.53
CA SER A 134 11.35 -0.39 -18.42
C SER A 134 12.81 0.05 -18.48
N SER A 135 13.04 1.30 -18.86
CA SER A 135 14.35 1.94 -18.83
C SER A 135 14.67 2.65 -17.51
N ILE A 136 13.72 2.67 -16.58
CA ILE A 136 13.87 3.28 -15.25
C ILE A 136 13.83 2.22 -14.15
N SER A 137 14.48 2.49 -13.04
CA SER A 137 14.32 1.67 -11.82
C SER A 137 12.93 1.85 -11.24
N ARG A 138 12.29 0.73 -10.90
CA ARG A 138 10.92 0.70 -10.39
C ARG A 138 10.88 0.02 -9.03
N TYR A 139 10.07 0.58 -8.14
CA TYR A 139 9.89 0.10 -6.76
C TYR A 139 8.41 -0.15 -6.53
N TRP A 140 8.03 -1.42 -6.43
CA TRP A 140 6.65 -1.84 -6.29
C TRP A 140 6.37 -2.39 -4.89
N PHE A 141 5.27 -1.96 -4.32
CA PHE A 141 4.84 -2.32 -2.98
C PHE A 141 3.48 -3.00 -3.04
N ASP A 142 3.46 -4.30 -2.76
CA ASP A 142 2.22 -5.08 -2.69
C ASP A 142 1.74 -5.12 -1.24
N ILE A 143 0.74 -4.31 -0.93
CA ILE A 143 0.11 -4.27 0.40
C ILE A 143 -1.28 -4.91 0.40
N ALA A 144 -1.62 -5.67 -0.65
CA ALA A 144 -2.85 -6.42 -0.77
C ALA A 144 -2.78 -7.78 -0.06
N VAL A 145 -3.94 -8.23 0.39
CA VAL A 145 -4.12 -9.59 0.91
C VAL A 145 -5.45 -10.13 0.36
N PRO A 146 -5.42 -11.15 -0.50
CA PRO A 146 -4.26 -11.84 -1.11
C PRO A 146 -3.37 -10.91 -1.95
N ARG A 147 -2.18 -11.37 -2.33
CA ARG A 147 -1.22 -10.61 -3.13
C ARG A 147 -1.79 -10.25 -4.51
N ASP A 148 -1.54 -9.00 -4.90
CA ASP A 148 -1.89 -8.48 -6.23
C ASP A 148 -0.78 -8.75 -7.27
N ILE A 149 0.46 -8.98 -6.81
CA ILE A 149 1.64 -9.20 -7.64
C ILE A 149 2.07 -10.66 -7.53
N ASP A 150 2.26 -11.32 -8.69
CA ASP A 150 2.79 -12.68 -8.75
C ASP A 150 4.24 -12.71 -8.22
N GLU A 151 4.52 -13.64 -7.31
CA GLU A 151 5.82 -13.79 -6.65
C GLU A 151 6.94 -14.23 -7.60
N ASN A 152 6.59 -14.77 -8.76
CA ASN A 152 7.55 -15.25 -9.76
C ASN A 152 8.08 -14.13 -10.69
N ILE A 153 7.59 -12.89 -10.56
CA ILE A 153 8.10 -11.77 -11.36
C ILE A 153 9.54 -11.46 -10.94
N SER A 154 10.43 -11.50 -11.92
CA SER A 154 11.85 -11.16 -11.72
C SER A 154 12.34 -10.35 -12.91
N MET A 155 12.68 -9.08 -12.68
CA MET A 155 13.20 -8.16 -13.68
C MET A 155 14.37 -7.35 -13.08
N PHE A 156 15.36 -7.01 -13.90
CA PHE A 156 16.55 -6.29 -13.45
C PHE A 156 16.27 -4.85 -12.97
N ASP A 157 15.25 -4.24 -13.52
CA ASP A 157 14.85 -2.85 -13.25
C ASP A 157 13.75 -2.72 -12.19
N LEU A 158 13.39 -3.82 -11.50
CA LEU A 158 12.22 -3.89 -10.64
C LEU A 158 12.51 -4.55 -9.30
N ASP A 159 12.29 -3.78 -8.23
CA ASP A 159 12.26 -4.30 -6.86
C ASP A 159 10.82 -4.38 -6.35
N ILE A 160 10.43 -5.54 -5.82
CA ILE A 160 9.08 -5.78 -5.30
C ILE A 160 9.16 -6.03 -3.79
N TYR A 161 8.34 -5.33 -3.04
CA TYR A 161 8.21 -5.43 -1.57
C TYR A 161 6.80 -5.88 -1.21
N SER A 162 6.69 -7.02 -0.56
CA SER A 162 5.43 -7.55 -0.03
C SER A 162 5.12 -6.99 1.37
N VAL A 163 3.93 -7.32 1.89
CA VAL A 163 3.56 -7.04 3.29
C VAL A 163 4.58 -7.63 4.26
N ASP A 164 5.05 -8.84 4.00
CA ASP A 164 6.01 -9.55 4.87
C ASP A 164 7.36 -8.84 4.90
N ASP A 165 7.89 -8.43 3.74
CA ASP A 165 9.13 -7.66 3.62
C ASP A 165 9.03 -6.33 4.38
N LEU A 166 7.89 -5.64 4.24
CA LEU A 166 7.63 -4.39 4.95
C LEU A 166 7.55 -4.59 6.46
N GLN A 167 7.01 -5.71 6.92
CA GLN A 167 6.92 -6.05 8.33
C GLN A 167 8.29 -6.35 8.94
N GLU A 168 9.17 -7.00 8.21
CA GLU A 168 10.56 -7.22 8.62
C GLU A 168 11.32 -5.90 8.77
N ILE A 169 11.11 -4.94 7.86
CA ILE A 169 11.69 -3.59 7.96
C ILE A 169 11.22 -2.88 9.23
N VAL A 170 9.94 -2.95 9.58
CA VAL A 170 9.41 -2.37 10.82
C VAL A 170 10.06 -3.01 12.04
N ASN A 171 10.14 -4.34 12.08
CA ASN A 171 10.69 -5.08 13.21
C ASN A 171 12.18 -4.76 13.42
N SER A 172 12.96 -4.69 12.34
CA SER A 172 14.39 -4.34 12.41
C SER A 172 14.62 -2.92 12.94
N ASN A 173 13.82 -1.95 12.47
CA ASN A 173 13.88 -0.57 12.94
C ASN A 173 13.49 -0.42 14.42
N MET A 174 12.51 -1.18 14.90
CA MET A 174 12.12 -1.20 16.32
C MET A 174 13.22 -1.79 17.20
N THR A 175 13.89 -2.84 16.74
CA THR A 175 15.00 -3.48 17.47
C THR A 175 16.19 -2.53 17.59
N GLN A 176 16.56 -1.82 16.52
CA GLN A 176 17.64 -0.83 16.54
C GLN A 176 17.34 0.35 17.49
N ARG A 177 16.11 0.88 17.47
CA ARG A 177 15.69 1.96 18.38
C ARG A 177 15.69 1.52 19.84
N SER A 178 15.30 0.29 20.12
CA SER A 178 15.30 -0.26 21.48
C SER A 178 16.73 -0.53 21.99
N ALA A 179 17.67 -0.86 21.12
CA ALA A 179 19.08 -1.01 21.46
C ALA A 179 19.71 0.36 21.80
N GLN A 180 19.49 1.37 20.95
CA GLN A 180 19.99 2.73 21.18
C GLN A 180 19.41 3.39 22.44
N ALA A 181 18.14 3.11 22.78
CA ALA A 181 17.51 3.61 24.00
C ALA A 181 18.02 2.93 25.28
N LYS A 182 18.75 1.81 25.18
CA LYS A 182 19.39 1.13 26.32
C LYS A 182 20.84 1.57 26.55
N GLU A 183 21.45 2.21 25.56
CA GLU A 183 22.83 2.71 25.62
C GLU A 183 22.90 4.21 26.02
N ALA A 184 21.74 4.91 26.06
CA ALA A 184 21.62 6.31 26.47
C ALA A 184 21.12 6.43 27.92
#